data_b51e73b05286016bc9bdcf7b2f1a3ed4
#
_entry.id   b51e73b05286016bc9bdcf7b2f1a3ed4
#
_cell.length_a   1.000
_cell.length_b   1.000
_cell.length_c   1.000
_cell.angle_alpha   90.00
_cell.angle_beta   90.00
_cell.angle_gamma   90.00
#
_symmetry.space_group_name_H-M   'P 1'
#
loop_
_entity.id
_entity.type
_entity.pdbx_description
1 polymer ?
#
loop_
_entity_poly.entity_id
_entity_poly.type
_entity_poly.pdbx_seq_one_letter_code
_entity_poly.pdbx_strand_id
1 'polypeptide(L)'
;MEITIRFAGRIISGDAVEYLQDEFSREFKVLKDLGASLVGAKEHRYIETRSMDWDGLVEAYQLEMVDVTFKLQVSAGDTDKVLNFLDLLQDLDYEFKYSKSLS
;
A
#
# COMPACT_ATOMS: atom_id res chain seq x y z
N MET A 1 7.46 15.67 8.08
CA MET A 1 7.89 14.27 7.92
C MET A 1 7.14 13.64 6.76
N GLU A 2 7.82 12.89 5.94
CA GLU A 2 7.21 12.11 4.87
C GLU A 2 7.04 10.66 5.32
N ILE A 3 5.84 10.12 5.07
CA ILE A 3 5.52 8.72 5.35
C ILE A 3 5.11 8.07 4.03
N THR A 4 5.65 6.89 3.77
CA THR A 4 5.31 6.10 2.59
C THR A 4 4.50 4.88 3.01
N ILE A 5 3.34 4.69 2.39
CA ILE A 5 2.50 3.50 2.55
C ILE A 5 2.64 2.66 1.29
N ARG A 6 2.95 1.38 1.45
CA ARG A 6 3.18 0.48 0.33
C ARG A 6 2.23 -0.71 0.37
N PHE A 7 1.56 -0.95 -0.75
CA PHE A 7 0.79 -2.17 -1.00
C PHE A 7 1.55 -2.98 -2.05
N ALA A 8 2.11 -4.10 -1.63
CA ALA A 8 2.98 -4.90 -2.49
C ALA A 8 2.29 -6.16 -2.99
N GLY A 9 2.57 -6.53 -4.25
CA GLY A 9 2.15 -7.82 -4.80
C GLY A 9 0.65 -7.97 -4.95
N ARG A 10 -0.05 -6.92 -5.38
CA ARG A 10 -1.50 -6.95 -5.58
C ARG A 10 -1.83 -7.31 -7.02
N ILE A 11 -2.99 -7.93 -7.22
CA ILE A 11 -3.52 -8.24 -8.55
C ILE A 11 -4.72 -7.33 -8.77
N ILE A 12 -4.49 -6.25 -9.50
CA ILE A 12 -5.50 -5.22 -9.75
C ILE A 12 -5.46 -4.87 -11.23
N SER A 13 -6.58 -5.03 -11.92
CA SER A 13 -6.73 -4.54 -13.29
C SER A 13 -7.25 -3.10 -13.26
N GLY A 14 -6.82 -2.28 -14.20
CA GLY A 14 -7.20 -0.87 -14.26
C GLY A 14 -6.34 0.01 -13.36
N ASP A 15 -6.91 1.10 -12.87
CA ASP A 15 -6.21 2.08 -12.03
C ASP A 15 -6.07 1.56 -10.60
N ALA A 16 -4.89 1.06 -10.28
CA ALA A 16 -4.60 0.47 -8.96
C ALA A 16 -4.58 1.52 -7.85
N VAL A 17 -4.14 2.73 -8.13
CA VAL A 17 -4.13 3.84 -7.16
C VAL A 17 -5.56 4.17 -6.75
N GLU A 18 -6.43 4.37 -7.72
CA GLU A 18 -7.84 4.68 -7.47
C GLU A 18 -8.53 3.54 -6.71
N TYR A 19 -8.30 2.30 -7.14
CA TYR A 19 -8.89 1.13 -6.51
C TYR A 19 -8.52 1.06 -5.00
N LEU A 20 -7.25 1.25 -4.66
CA LEU A 20 -6.80 1.18 -3.28
C LEU A 20 -7.25 2.38 -2.45
N GLN A 21 -7.33 3.56 -3.06
CA GLN A 21 -7.90 4.73 -2.37
C GLN A 21 -9.37 4.49 -2.00
N ASP A 22 -10.13 3.85 -2.86
CA ASP A 22 -11.53 3.51 -2.58
C ASP A 22 -11.64 2.40 -1.53
N GLU A 23 -10.83 1.35 -1.66
CA GLU A 23 -10.83 0.23 -0.71
C GLU A 23 -10.47 0.68 0.70
N PHE A 24 -9.50 1.56 0.83
CA PHE A 24 -9.01 2.08 2.11
C PHE A 24 -9.46 3.52 2.38
N SER A 25 -10.62 3.91 1.85
CA SER A 25 -11.10 5.29 1.97
C SER A 25 -11.30 5.74 3.41
N ARG A 26 -11.71 4.83 4.30
CA ARG A 26 -11.88 5.12 5.73
C ARG A 26 -10.55 5.44 6.39
N GLU A 27 -9.54 4.63 6.10
CA GLU A 27 -8.20 4.77 6.65
C GLU A 27 -7.56 6.07 6.16
N PHE A 28 -7.67 6.38 4.88
CA PHE A 28 -7.16 7.63 4.33
C PHE A 28 -7.88 8.85 4.88
N LYS A 29 -9.19 8.74 5.14
CA LYS A 29 -9.94 9.83 5.79
C LYS A 29 -9.45 10.08 7.21
N VAL A 30 -9.24 9.03 8.00
CA VAL A 30 -8.71 9.16 9.36
C VAL A 30 -7.32 9.79 9.34
N LEU A 31 -6.46 9.35 8.42
CA LEU A 31 -5.11 9.92 8.26
C LEU A 31 -5.20 11.42 7.96
N LYS A 32 -6.10 11.84 7.09
CA LYS A 32 -6.31 13.24 6.78
C LYS A 32 -6.77 14.02 8.01
N ASP A 33 -7.72 13.47 8.77
CA ASP A 33 -8.23 14.10 9.99
C ASP A 33 -7.15 14.19 11.07
N LEU A 34 -6.18 13.28 11.07
CA LEU A 34 -5.04 13.32 12.00
C LEU A 34 -3.92 14.25 11.56
N GLY A 35 -4.01 14.85 10.38
CA GLY A 35 -3.01 15.80 9.89
C GLY A 35 -2.08 15.27 8.81
N ALA A 36 -2.37 14.13 8.22
CA ALA A 36 -1.58 13.58 7.11
C ALA A 36 -2.20 13.96 5.77
N SER A 37 -1.41 14.57 4.91
CA SER A 37 -1.86 14.95 3.56
C SER A 37 -1.27 14.02 2.52
N LEU A 38 -2.12 13.48 1.64
CA LEU A 38 -1.66 12.66 0.52
C LEU A 38 -1.05 13.58 -0.53
N VAL A 39 0.26 13.44 -0.77
CA VAL A 39 1.00 14.32 -1.69
C VAL A 39 1.48 13.61 -2.95
N GLY A 40 1.34 12.32 -3.03
CA GLY A 40 1.71 11.58 -4.22
C GLY A 40 1.33 10.11 -4.13
N ALA A 41 1.19 9.50 -5.30
CA ALA A 41 0.96 8.07 -5.42
C ALA A 41 1.55 7.60 -6.74
N LYS A 42 2.06 6.37 -6.75
CA LYS A 42 2.56 5.76 -7.98
C LYS A 42 2.36 4.25 -7.95
N GLU A 43 2.27 3.66 -9.13
CA GLU A 43 2.21 2.22 -9.27
C GLU A 43 3.40 1.70 -10.06
N HIS A 44 3.80 0.48 -9.73
CA HIS A 44 4.82 -0.27 -10.46
C HIS A 44 4.23 -1.62 -10.83
N ARG A 45 4.10 -1.89 -12.14
CA ARG A 45 3.54 -3.14 -12.64
C ARG A 45 4.66 -4.06 -13.12
N TYR A 46 4.49 -5.34 -12.85
CA TYR A 46 5.46 -6.37 -13.24
C TYR A 46 4.76 -7.70 -13.45
N ILE A 47 5.47 -8.61 -14.13
CA ILE A 47 4.97 -9.96 -14.36
C ILE A 47 5.67 -10.92 -13.40
N GLU A 48 4.89 -11.71 -12.68
CA GLU A 48 5.40 -12.78 -11.84
C GLU A 48 5.04 -14.13 -12.49
N THR A 49 6.03 -15.00 -12.64
CA THR A 49 5.82 -16.35 -13.15
C THR A 49 5.70 -17.29 -11.97
N ARG A 50 4.61 -18.05 -11.94
CA ARG A 50 4.37 -19.10 -10.93
C ARG A 50 4.19 -20.44 -11.62
N SER A 51 4.43 -21.52 -10.91
CA SER A 51 4.21 -22.87 -11.41
C SER A 51 3.20 -23.59 -10.53
N MET A 52 2.34 -24.40 -11.18
CA MET A 52 1.43 -25.31 -10.50
C MET A 52 1.77 -26.74 -10.90
N ASP A 53 1.77 -27.66 -9.92
CA ASP A 53 2.00 -29.08 -10.11
C ASP A 53 0.66 -29.81 -9.94
N TRP A 54 0.16 -30.37 -11.05
CA TRP A 54 -1.06 -31.16 -11.09
C TRP A 54 -0.72 -32.58 -11.52
N ASP A 55 -0.79 -33.55 -10.59
CA ASP A 55 -0.61 -34.97 -10.89
C ASP A 55 0.65 -35.26 -11.73
N GLY A 56 1.77 -34.60 -11.41
CA GLY A 56 3.01 -34.76 -12.12
C GLY A 56 3.19 -33.89 -13.36
N LEU A 57 2.18 -33.07 -13.69
CA LEU A 57 2.27 -32.06 -14.75
C LEU A 57 2.56 -30.70 -14.12
N VAL A 58 3.64 -30.07 -14.57
CA VAL A 58 4.02 -28.72 -14.14
C VAL A 58 3.56 -27.73 -15.20
N GLU A 59 2.66 -26.82 -14.81
CA GLU A 59 2.24 -25.72 -15.66
C GLU A 59 2.79 -24.41 -15.11
N ALA A 60 3.45 -23.64 -15.98
CA ALA A 60 3.86 -22.27 -15.65
C ALA A 60 2.78 -21.30 -16.13
N TYR A 61 2.44 -20.34 -15.27
CA TYR A 61 1.51 -19.29 -15.62
C TYR A 61 2.06 -17.93 -15.18
N GLN A 62 1.61 -16.88 -15.83
CA GLN A 62 2.05 -15.52 -15.57
C GLN A 62 0.93 -14.72 -14.91
N LEU A 63 1.29 -13.95 -13.88
CA LEU A 63 0.39 -13.03 -13.21
C LEU A 63 0.92 -11.61 -13.37
N GLU A 64 0.03 -10.70 -13.75
CA GLU A 64 0.33 -9.28 -13.75
C GLU A 64 0.14 -8.75 -12.32
N MET A 65 1.23 -8.31 -11.71
CA MET A 65 1.26 -7.81 -10.33
C MET A 65 1.45 -6.30 -10.34
N VAL A 66 1.04 -5.66 -9.27
CA VAL A 66 1.26 -4.23 -9.10
C VAL A 66 1.62 -3.93 -7.64
N ASP A 67 2.64 -3.09 -7.48
CA ASP A 67 2.96 -2.44 -6.20
C ASP A 67 2.47 -1.01 -6.27
N VAL A 68 1.78 -0.56 -5.24
CA VAL A 68 1.28 0.82 -5.16
C VAL A 68 1.88 1.49 -3.94
N THR A 69 2.38 2.70 -4.12
CA THR A 69 3.01 3.48 -3.07
C THR A 69 2.29 4.81 -2.95
N PHE A 70 1.88 5.15 -1.72
CA PHE A 70 1.29 6.44 -1.38
C PHE A 70 2.26 7.23 -0.52
N LYS A 71 2.42 8.51 -0.81
CA LYS A 71 3.27 9.41 -0.01
C LYS A 71 2.40 10.37 0.76
N LEU A 72 2.64 10.44 2.06
CA LEU A 72 1.95 11.34 2.98
C LEU A 72 2.93 12.35 3.54
N GLN A 73 2.48 13.59 3.67
CA GLN A 73 3.20 14.64 4.38
C GLN A 73 2.51 14.92 5.70
N VAL A 74 3.26 14.90 6.79
CA VAL A 74 2.74 15.08 8.14
C VAL A 74 3.53 16.17 8.86
N SER A 75 2.84 17.10 9.51
CA SER A 75 3.49 18.12 10.31
C SER A 75 4.06 17.54 11.59
N ALA A 76 5.10 18.18 12.14
CA ALA A 76 5.81 17.68 13.32
C ALA A 76 4.89 17.45 14.52
N GLY A 77 3.89 18.31 14.71
CA GLY A 77 2.94 18.22 15.82
C GLY A 77 1.96 17.06 15.74
N ASP A 78 1.76 16.49 14.53
CA ASP A 78 0.78 15.43 14.30
C ASP A 78 1.44 14.06 14.08
N THR A 79 2.76 14.01 14.04
CA THR A 79 3.52 12.80 13.69
C THR A 79 3.16 11.61 14.58
N ASP A 80 3.13 11.80 15.90
CA ASP A 80 2.87 10.70 16.83
C ASP A 80 1.47 10.11 16.65
N LYS A 81 0.47 10.95 16.41
CA LYS A 81 -0.91 10.51 16.18
C LYS A 81 -1.01 9.66 14.91
N VAL A 82 -0.37 10.13 13.84
CA VAL A 82 -0.38 9.43 12.55
C VAL A 82 0.36 8.11 12.67
N LEU A 83 1.54 8.09 13.28
CA LEU A 83 2.32 6.86 13.45
C LEU A 83 1.59 5.83 14.31
N ASN A 84 0.95 6.26 15.40
CA ASN A 84 0.17 5.35 16.24
C ASN A 84 -0.98 4.70 15.47
N PHE A 85 -1.67 5.47 14.64
CA PHE A 85 -2.75 4.94 13.79
C PHE A 85 -2.21 3.95 12.76
N LEU A 86 -1.08 4.27 12.12
CA LEU A 86 -0.46 3.37 11.13
C LEU A 86 0.05 2.08 11.76
N ASP A 87 0.61 2.15 12.96
CA ASP A 87 1.03 0.97 13.72
C ASP A 87 -0.17 0.05 14.01
N LEU A 88 -1.30 0.64 14.40
CA LEU A 88 -2.53 -0.12 14.63
C LEU A 88 -3.02 -0.80 13.37
N LEU A 89 -3.02 -0.10 12.23
CA LEU A 89 -3.42 -0.67 10.95
C LEU A 89 -2.49 -1.81 10.53
N GLN A 90 -1.20 -1.64 10.73
CA GLN A 90 -0.22 -2.67 10.37
C GLN A 90 -0.39 -3.94 11.21
N ASP A 91 -0.78 -3.79 12.48
CA ASP A 91 -1.07 -4.92 13.35
C ASP A 91 -2.38 -5.64 12.98
N LEU A 92 -3.38 -4.90 12.50
CA LEU A 92 -4.69 -5.45 12.09
C LEU A 92 -4.70 -5.98 10.66
N ASP A 93 -3.91 -5.36 9.79
CA ASP A 93 -3.83 -5.69 8.36
C ASP A 93 -2.37 -5.69 7.92
N TYR A 94 -1.76 -6.88 7.85
CA TYR A 94 -0.36 -7.01 7.46
C TYR A 94 -0.07 -6.67 6.01
N GLU A 95 -1.08 -6.40 5.19
CA GLU A 95 -0.90 -5.86 3.84
C GLU A 95 -0.67 -4.35 3.85
N PHE A 96 -1.02 -3.67 4.94
CA PHE A 96 -0.89 -2.23 5.09
C PHE A 96 0.45 -1.90 5.76
N LYS A 97 1.48 -1.75 4.94
CA LYS A 97 2.85 -1.50 5.43
C LYS A 97 3.26 -0.05 5.19
N TYR A 98 4.00 0.49 6.14
CA TYR A 98 4.49 1.86 6.01
C TYR A 98 5.95 1.97 6.42
N SER A 99 6.60 3.01 5.91
CA SER A 99 7.93 3.42 6.33
C SER A 99 7.96 4.94 6.47
N LYS A 100 8.80 5.43 7.36
CA LYS A 100 8.98 6.86 7.56
C LYS A 100 10.32 7.29 7.00
N SER A 101 10.32 8.47 6.39
CA SER A 101 11.50 9.08 5.83
C SER A 101 11.86 10.29 6.70
N LEU A 102 13.07 10.29 7.22
CA LEU A 102 13.61 11.43 7.96
C LEU A 102 14.16 12.45 6.97
N SER A 103 13.42 13.50 6.79
CA SER A 103 13.89 14.61 5.95
C SER A 103 13.98 15.87 6.78
#